data_cfdee134221c0e6fd45499fd03de5f5b
#
_entry.id   cfdee134221c0e6fd45499fd03de5f5b
#
_cell.length_a   1.000
_cell.length_b   1.000
_cell.length_c   1.000
_cell.angle_alpha   90.00
_cell.angle_beta   90.00
_cell.angle_gamma   90.00
#
_symmetry.space_group_name_H-M   'P 1'
#
loop_
_entity.id
_entity.type
_entity.pdbx_description
1 polymer ?
#
loop_
_entity_poly.entity_id
_entity_poly.type
_entity_poly.pdbx_seq_one_letter_code
_entity_poly.pdbx_strand_id
1 'polypeptide(L)'
;MITDCKGNPYPIYTQGNVEDSVTVKGAIPQGSVFLLKVAVKAGNEPLPGQFFMLHPERSNHLLGRPISVYHVDRISEEKSVIYFLILKKGKGTKELFDLRQGDKINLLGPLGNGFSRQNSDKKVCIVGGGIGIAPVAGFAETLENSSYDFFASFKSGSYGLDYIHPDKLVITTDDGSVGIHGMLPAGLTEFTLKEGNYSEVFACGPLPMLAYVKQIAEKAGIQCWLSMEEKMACGVGVCLGCVIDSTEGKKRCCKDGPVFDSKILKFEKKDSVAGIKIQPRRESITGPVDLSVNIGGVKFENPVIACSGTFGFGTEYESVFDVNKLGGIASKGLTLEARQGNDGIRVWETPSGLMNSIGLQNPGIPHFIEEELPLMMKLKPVTIANLSGSSLETYVEGAKLLDKTQVPVIELNISCPNVSAGGAAFGMTCTAASEVVKAVRSVTKKPLIVKLTPQSLELNKVALSCIEEGADAISLCNSFQGVAVDIERGVPVFDKVKAGLGGPAIRPIAVRLIYELVMEINRLPKEKQVPVIAIGGIASWEDAVEFIMAGATALEVGTATFANPYAMIEIIDGLESFMKRKGYKSLAEMKGLIQPK
;
A
#
# COMPACT_ATOMS: atom_id res chain seq x y z
N MET A 1 -0.85 -22.21 14.12
CA MET A 1 -0.56 -20.92 13.43
C MET A 1 0.18 -21.24 12.14
N ILE A 2 -0.23 -20.71 10.99
CA ILE A 2 0.51 -20.87 9.72
C ILE A 2 1.49 -19.69 9.64
N THR A 3 2.77 -19.97 9.40
CA THR A 3 3.84 -18.96 9.37
C THR A 3 4.56 -18.97 8.03
N ASP A 4 5.19 -17.85 7.67
CA ASP A 4 6.09 -17.76 6.51
C ASP A 4 7.43 -18.49 6.78
N CYS A 5 8.33 -18.50 5.81
CA CYS A 5 9.65 -19.14 5.92
C CYS A 5 10.58 -18.48 6.97
N LYS A 6 10.21 -17.33 7.53
CA LYS A 6 10.92 -16.64 8.62
C LYS A 6 10.25 -16.84 9.98
N GLY A 7 9.17 -17.62 10.04
CA GLY A 7 8.41 -17.85 11.28
C GLY A 7 7.42 -16.73 11.62
N ASN A 8 7.21 -15.74 10.75
CA ASN A 8 6.20 -14.71 10.98
C ASN A 8 4.80 -15.28 10.72
N PRO A 9 3.79 -14.97 11.56
CA PRO A 9 2.40 -15.31 11.26
C PRO A 9 1.93 -14.63 9.97
N TYR A 10 1.14 -15.35 9.16
CA TYR A 10 0.53 -14.72 7.97
C TYR A 10 -0.44 -13.62 8.37
N PRO A 11 -0.42 -12.47 7.66
CA PRO A 11 -1.33 -11.38 7.93
C PRO A 11 -2.78 -11.79 7.63
N ILE A 12 -3.69 -11.36 8.48
CA ILE A 12 -5.13 -11.49 8.28
C ILE A 12 -5.77 -10.11 8.26
N TYR A 13 -6.88 -10.00 7.51
CA TYR A 13 -7.78 -8.86 7.62
C TYR A 13 -8.96 -9.26 8.51
N THR A 14 -9.08 -8.61 9.65
CA THR A 14 -10.11 -8.94 10.65
C THR A 14 -10.75 -7.68 11.22
N GLN A 15 -11.96 -7.83 11.73
CA GLN A 15 -12.63 -6.78 12.48
C GLN A 15 -12.46 -7.08 13.98
N GLY A 16 -11.99 -6.10 14.72
CA GLY A 16 -11.91 -6.12 16.17
C GLY A 16 -12.95 -5.21 16.81
N ASN A 17 -13.18 -5.41 18.09
CA ASN A 17 -14.02 -4.53 18.91
C ASN A 17 -13.12 -3.73 19.85
N VAL A 18 -13.33 -2.43 19.93
CA VAL A 18 -12.65 -1.57 20.88
C VAL A 18 -13.12 -1.92 22.30
N GLU A 19 -12.20 -2.34 23.14
CA GLU A 19 -12.47 -2.59 24.56
C GLU A 19 -12.31 -1.31 25.37
N ASP A 20 -11.32 -0.48 25.00
CA ASP A 20 -10.99 0.75 25.73
C ASP A 20 -10.11 1.68 24.88
N SER A 21 -10.20 2.99 25.14
CA SER A 21 -9.32 4.03 24.59
C SER A 21 -9.04 5.05 25.68
N VAL A 22 -7.89 4.91 26.35
CA VAL A 22 -7.57 5.69 27.56
C VAL A 22 -6.30 6.50 27.40
N THR A 23 -6.32 7.72 27.91
CA THR A 23 -5.15 8.58 28.00
C THR A 23 -4.11 7.98 28.95
N VAL A 24 -2.88 7.89 28.49
CA VAL A 24 -1.74 7.37 29.25
C VAL A 24 -1.21 8.46 30.19
N LYS A 25 -0.97 8.07 31.44
CA LYS A 25 -0.33 8.95 32.44
C LYS A 25 1.16 9.12 32.13
N GLY A 26 1.73 10.26 32.54
CA GLY A 26 3.15 10.55 32.39
C GLY A 26 3.56 11.15 31.04
N ALA A 27 2.73 11.08 30.02
CA ALA A 27 2.96 11.79 28.75
C ALA A 27 2.73 13.30 28.91
N ILE A 28 3.64 14.12 28.38
CA ILE A 28 3.53 15.58 28.37
C ILE A 28 3.60 16.08 26.91
N PRO A 29 2.62 16.90 26.45
CA PRO A 29 1.41 17.33 27.17
C PRO A 29 0.48 16.17 27.50
N GLN A 30 -0.22 16.28 28.63
CA GLN A 30 -1.18 15.24 29.02
C GLN A 30 -2.24 15.03 27.94
N GLY A 31 -2.59 13.76 27.66
CA GLY A 31 -3.51 13.38 26.59
C GLY A 31 -2.89 13.35 25.20
N SER A 32 -1.57 13.57 25.07
CA SER A 32 -0.86 13.40 23.79
C SER A 32 -0.65 11.94 23.40
N VAL A 33 -0.63 11.02 24.37
CA VAL A 33 -0.50 9.58 24.19
C VAL A 33 -1.69 8.85 24.79
N PHE A 34 -2.18 7.84 24.11
CA PHE A 34 -3.29 7.00 24.57
C PHE A 34 -3.01 5.51 24.28
N LEU A 35 -3.68 4.67 25.04
CA LEU A 35 -3.67 3.22 24.89
C LEU A 35 -5.01 2.80 24.30
N LEU A 36 -4.99 2.22 23.11
CA LEU A 36 -6.14 1.63 22.45
C LEU A 36 -6.09 0.12 22.65
N LYS A 37 -7.15 -0.46 23.22
CA LYS A 37 -7.29 -1.91 23.44
C LYS A 37 -8.33 -2.45 22.49
N VAL A 38 -7.95 -3.46 21.72
CA VAL A 38 -8.80 -4.06 20.69
C VAL A 38 -8.90 -5.55 20.88
N ALA A 39 -10.11 -6.03 21.12
CA ALA A 39 -10.40 -7.45 21.16
C ALA A 39 -10.48 -8.03 19.74
N VAL A 40 -9.77 -9.11 19.49
CA VAL A 40 -9.74 -9.85 18.24
C VAL A 40 -9.90 -11.35 18.51
N LYS A 41 -10.21 -12.11 17.46
CA LYS A 41 -10.17 -13.57 17.53
C LYS A 41 -8.74 -14.03 17.77
N ALA A 42 -8.52 -14.90 18.75
CA ALA A 42 -7.20 -15.48 19.02
C ALA A 42 -6.72 -16.38 17.85
N GLY A 43 -5.41 -16.55 17.75
CA GLY A 43 -4.79 -17.49 16.81
C GLY A 43 -3.75 -16.91 15.87
N ASN A 44 -3.68 -15.58 15.72
CA ASN A 44 -2.64 -14.87 14.98
C ASN A 44 -2.01 -13.78 15.83
N GLU A 45 -1.51 -14.18 17.00
CA GLU A 45 -0.81 -13.25 17.88
C GLU A 45 0.44 -12.71 17.18
N PRO A 46 0.65 -11.38 17.25
CA PRO A 46 1.81 -10.75 16.66
C PRO A 46 3.11 -11.13 17.39
N LEU A 47 4.21 -11.21 16.66
CA LEU A 47 5.53 -11.22 17.24
C LEU A 47 5.93 -9.80 17.70
N PRO A 48 6.76 -9.67 18.75
CA PRO A 48 7.24 -8.37 19.22
C PRO A 48 7.91 -7.58 18.09
N GLY A 49 7.54 -6.28 17.96
CA GLY A 49 8.04 -5.41 16.90
C GLY A 49 7.21 -5.43 15.61
N GLN A 50 6.26 -6.35 15.46
CA GLN A 50 5.28 -6.31 14.38
C GLN A 50 4.22 -5.21 14.63
N PHE A 51 3.45 -4.89 13.60
CA PHE A 51 2.44 -3.84 13.62
C PHE A 51 1.15 -4.28 12.91
N PHE A 52 0.10 -3.49 13.07
CA PHE A 52 -1.14 -3.62 12.31
C PHE A 52 -1.44 -2.31 11.57
N MET A 53 -2.08 -2.42 10.41
CA MET A 53 -2.78 -1.31 9.79
C MET A 53 -4.15 -1.20 10.45
N LEU A 54 -4.38 -0.15 11.22
CA LEU A 54 -5.63 0.11 11.94
C LEU A 54 -6.51 1.07 11.15
N HIS A 55 -7.77 0.68 10.93
CA HIS A 55 -8.74 1.47 10.19
C HIS A 55 -10.10 1.40 10.89
N PRO A 56 -10.58 2.49 11.54
CA PRO A 56 -11.93 2.52 12.12
C PRO A 56 -12.99 2.18 11.08
N GLU A 57 -14.02 1.44 11.45
CA GLU A 57 -15.09 1.04 10.52
C GLU A 57 -15.75 2.26 9.86
N ARG A 58 -15.93 3.34 10.63
CA ARG A 58 -16.43 4.63 10.16
C ARG A 58 -15.30 5.66 10.11
N SER A 59 -14.29 5.37 9.31
CA SER A 59 -13.14 6.26 9.18
C SER A 59 -13.38 7.36 8.17
N ASN A 60 -12.79 8.50 8.47
CA ASN A 60 -12.70 9.66 7.60
C ASN A 60 -11.42 9.63 6.75
N HIS A 61 -10.64 8.54 6.77
CA HIS A 61 -9.34 8.43 6.15
C HIS A 61 -9.26 7.21 5.23
N LEU A 62 -8.65 7.39 4.06
CA LEU A 62 -8.48 6.33 3.05
C LEU A 62 -7.57 5.22 3.56
N LEU A 63 -6.44 5.57 4.15
CA LEU A 63 -5.44 4.60 4.55
C LEU A 63 -5.59 4.23 6.04
N GLY A 64 -5.32 2.97 6.36
CA GLY A 64 -5.10 2.54 7.73
C GLY A 64 -3.85 3.18 8.34
N ARG A 65 -3.75 3.19 9.64
CA ARG A 65 -2.58 3.67 10.38
C ARG A 65 -1.71 2.50 10.79
N PRO A 66 -0.42 2.45 10.36
CA PRO A 66 0.51 1.45 10.84
C PRO A 66 0.84 1.75 12.31
N ILE A 67 0.39 0.88 13.20
CA ILE A 67 0.62 1.03 14.64
C ILE A 67 1.27 -0.25 15.16
N SER A 68 2.43 -0.08 15.79
CA SER A 68 3.16 -1.17 16.43
C SER A 68 2.39 -1.74 17.61
N VAL A 69 2.48 -3.04 17.78
CA VAL A 69 1.93 -3.72 18.94
C VAL A 69 2.76 -3.35 20.16
N TYR A 70 2.08 -3.01 21.25
CA TYR A 70 2.68 -2.67 22.54
C TYR A 70 2.61 -3.85 23.52
N HIS A 71 1.44 -4.50 23.63
CA HIS A 71 1.19 -5.62 24.54
C HIS A 71 0.05 -6.50 24.00
N VAL A 72 0.01 -7.77 24.39
CA VAL A 72 -1.05 -8.70 24.01
C VAL A 72 -1.48 -9.54 25.22
N ASP A 73 -2.77 -9.46 25.55
CA ASP A 73 -3.40 -10.37 26.51
C ASP A 73 -4.15 -11.49 25.79
N ARG A 74 -3.79 -12.74 26.02
CA ARG A 74 -4.58 -13.88 25.60
C ARG A 74 -5.63 -14.19 26.67
N ILE A 75 -6.87 -13.80 26.42
CA ILE A 75 -7.98 -13.94 27.38
C ILE A 75 -8.55 -15.35 27.38
N SER A 76 -8.61 -16.00 26.20
CA SER A 76 -9.10 -17.38 26.03
C SER A 76 -8.54 -18.01 24.76
N GLU A 77 -8.93 -19.25 24.44
CA GLU A 77 -8.58 -19.90 23.17
C GLU A 77 -9.19 -19.18 21.94
N GLU A 78 -10.26 -18.41 22.14
CA GLU A 78 -10.96 -17.71 21.06
C GLU A 78 -10.78 -16.21 21.07
N LYS A 79 -10.25 -15.61 22.14
CA LYS A 79 -10.15 -14.15 22.30
C LYS A 79 -8.79 -13.70 22.78
N SER A 80 -8.18 -12.78 22.03
CA SER A 80 -7.01 -12.00 22.46
C SER A 80 -7.36 -10.51 22.46
N VAL A 81 -6.69 -9.73 23.31
CA VAL A 81 -6.77 -8.27 23.33
C VAL A 81 -5.41 -7.71 22.96
N ILE A 82 -5.34 -6.93 21.88
CA ILE A 82 -4.12 -6.28 21.42
C ILE A 82 -4.13 -4.83 21.90
N TYR A 83 -3.02 -4.40 22.46
CA TYR A 83 -2.80 -3.05 23.01
C TYR A 83 -1.93 -2.25 22.08
N PHE A 84 -2.38 -1.08 21.71
CA PHE A 84 -1.68 -0.15 20.85
C PHE A 84 -1.42 1.15 21.61
N LEU A 85 -0.14 1.45 21.85
CA LEU A 85 0.27 2.72 22.44
C LEU A 85 0.46 3.75 21.32
N ILE A 86 -0.32 4.82 21.32
CA ILE A 86 -0.45 5.71 20.15
C ILE A 86 -0.22 7.17 20.55
N LEU A 87 0.66 7.84 19.80
CA LEU A 87 0.84 9.28 19.87
C LEU A 87 -0.24 9.99 19.03
N LYS A 88 -1.03 10.85 19.64
CA LYS A 88 -2.04 11.67 18.99
C LYS A 88 -1.41 12.85 18.24
N LYS A 89 -0.92 12.59 17.03
CA LYS A 89 -0.14 13.55 16.23
C LYS A 89 -0.94 14.18 15.09
N GLY A 90 -1.83 13.43 14.45
CA GLY A 90 -2.56 13.89 13.27
C GLY A 90 -4.03 13.45 13.27
N LYS A 91 -4.76 13.80 12.21
CA LYS A 91 -6.21 13.52 12.09
C LYS A 91 -6.55 12.05 12.30
N GLY A 92 -5.83 11.13 11.65
CA GLY A 92 -6.10 9.69 11.76
C GLY A 92 -5.83 9.12 13.15
N THR A 93 -4.78 9.56 13.86
CA THR A 93 -4.54 9.12 15.23
C THR A 93 -5.50 9.78 16.22
N LYS A 94 -6.04 10.97 15.90
CA LYS A 94 -7.14 11.57 16.66
C LYS A 94 -8.42 10.76 16.48
N GLU A 95 -8.74 10.33 15.27
CA GLU A 95 -9.91 9.46 14.99
C GLU A 95 -9.82 8.13 15.75
N LEU A 96 -8.63 7.52 15.85
CA LEU A 96 -8.40 6.35 16.69
C LEU A 96 -8.62 6.64 18.18
N PHE A 97 -8.22 7.82 18.66
CA PHE A 97 -8.44 8.24 20.04
C PHE A 97 -9.93 8.45 20.36
N ASP A 98 -10.70 8.95 19.41
CA ASP A 98 -12.12 9.27 19.58
C ASP A 98 -13.02 8.01 19.60
N LEU A 99 -12.48 6.81 19.30
CA LEU A 99 -13.18 5.53 19.40
C LEU A 99 -13.64 5.25 20.84
N ARG A 100 -14.79 4.60 20.97
CA ARG A 100 -15.42 4.22 22.24
C ARG A 100 -15.47 2.70 22.38
N GLN A 101 -15.66 2.23 23.60
CA GLN A 101 -15.93 0.82 23.87
C GLN A 101 -17.12 0.33 23.03
N GLY A 102 -16.93 -0.80 22.35
CA GLY A 102 -17.88 -1.40 21.46
C GLY A 102 -17.79 -0.94 19.99
N ASP A 103 -17.06 0.15 19.71
CA ASP A 103 -16.81 0.54 18.31
C ASP A 103 -16.00 -0.53 17.59
N LYS A 104 -16.24 -0.64 16.28
CA LYS A 104 -15.54 -1.59 15.43
C LYS A 104 -14.35 -0.95 14.72
N ILE A 105 -13.30 -1.72 14.61
CA ILE A 105 -12.07 -1.32 13.95
C ILE A 105 -11.56 -2.47 13.07
N ASN A 106 -11.17 -2.15 11.86
CA ASN A 106 -10.56 -3.11 10.95
C ASN A 106 -9.05 -3.15 11.16
N LEU A 107 -8.51 -4.35 11.25
CA LEU A 107 -7.07 -4.61 11.44
C LEU A 107 -6.56 -5.47 10.29
N LEU A 108 -5.52 -5.01 9.62
CA LEU A 108 -4.72 -5.85 8.73
C LEU A 108 -3.39 -6.12 9.41
N GLY A 109 -3.11 -7.37 9.71
CA GLY A 109 -1.89 -7.79 10.39
C GLY A 109 -1.98 -9.19 11.00
N PRO A 110 -0.97 -9.62 11.74
CA PRO A 110 0.28 -8.90 12.04
C PRO A 110 1.16 -8.73 10.80
N LEU A 111 1.90 -7.64 10.72
CA LEU A 111 2.68 -7.24 9.54
C LEU A 111 4.15 -7.03 9.89
N GLY A 112 5.01 -7.30 8.91
CA GLY A 112 6.45 -7.09 9.00
C GLY A 112 7.17 -8.16 9.83
N ASN A 113 8.49 -7.99 9.93
CA ASN A 113 9.37 -8.84 10.73
C ASN A 113 9.48 -8.27 12.15
N GLY A 114 9.33 -9.12 13.15
CA GLY A 114 9.51 -8.78 14.57
C GLY A 114 10.97 -8.70 14.99
N PHE A 115 11.20 -8.31 16.24
CA PHE A 115 12.48 -8.48 16.91
C PHE A 115 12.73 -9.97 17.20
N SER A 116 13.96 -10.40 17.01
CA SER A 116 14.40 -11.76 17.30
C SER A 116 15.79 -11.72 17.92
N ARG A 117 15.94 -12.32 19.08
CA ARG A 117 17.22 -12.44 19.77
C ARG A 117 18.02 -13.57 19.13
N GLN A 118 19.27 -13.28 18.73
CA GLN A 118 20.15 -14.25 18.09
C GLN A 118 21.02 -15.01 19.10
N ASN A 119 21.27 -14.40 20.28
CA ASN A 119 22.08 -15.00 21.35
C ASN A 119 21.34 -14.93 22.68
N SER A 120 20.98 -16.11 23.24
CA SER A 120 20.20 -16.19 24.47
C SER A 120 21.03 -15.99 25.76
N ASP A 121 22.34 -16.18 25.70
CA ASP A 121 23.18 -16.39 26.91
C ASP A 121 23.74 -15.08 27.49
N LYS A 122 23.61 -13.97 26.79
CA LYS A 122 24.13 -12.66 27.21
C LYS A 122 23.04 -11.61 27.30
N LYS A 123 23.24 -10.69 28.21
CA LYS A 123 22.37 -9.52 28.39
C LYS A 123 22.24 -8.70 27.09
N VAL A 124 21.08 -8.11 26.87
CA VAL A 124 20.81 -7.22 25.72
C VAL A 124 20.54 -5.80 26.18
N CYS A 125 20.80 -4.84 25.29
CA CYS A 125 20.49 -3.44 25.48
C CYS A 125 19.25 -3.07 24.66
N ILE A 126 18.21 -2.57 25.32
CA ILE A 126 16.98 -2.10 24.67
C ILE A 126 16.89 -0.60 24.74
N VAL A 127 16.57 0.06 23.62
CA VAL A 127 16.53 1.51 23.51
C VAL A 127 15.20 1.96 22.90
N GLY A 128 14.42 2.75 23.63
CA GLY A 128 13.14 3.31 23.19
C GLY A 128 13.15 4.83 23.16
N GLY A 129 12.70 5.45 22.04
CA GLY A 129 12.60 6.89 21.93
C GLY A 129 11.18 7.38 21.63
N GLY A 130 10.62 8.22 22.53
CA GLY A 130 9.26 8.73 22.37
C GLY A 130 8.24 7.60 22.19
N ILE A 131 7.38 7.68 21.14
CA ILE A 131 6.40 6.63 20.87
C ILE A 131 7.02 5.32 20.37
N GLY A 132 8.28 5.34 19.90
CA GLY A 132 9.04 4.13 19.57
C GLY A 132 9.30 3.22 20.77
N ILE A 133 8.94 3.66 21.99
CA ILE A 133 8.90 2.79 23.18
C ILE A 133 7.98 1.59 22.97
N ALA A 134 6.86 1.72 22.25
CA ALA A 134 5.85 0.69 22.11
C ALA A 134 6.38 -0.66 21.61
N PRO A 135 7.02 -0.78 20.42
CA PRO A 135 7.47 -2.07 19.92
C PRO A 135 8.65 -2.66 20.72
N VAL A 136 9.50 -1.82 21.32
CA VAL A 136 10.64 -2.31 22.11
C VAL A 136 10.22 -2.69 23.53
N ALA A 137 9.21 -2.06 24.11
CA ALA A 137 8.63 -2.51 25.39
C ALA A 137 7.91 -3.86 25.22
N GLY A 138 7.12 -4.03 24.15
CA GLY A 138 6.51 -5.31 23.84
C GLY A 138 7.53 -6.43 23.55
N PHE A 139 8.72 -6.08 23.04
CA PHE A 139 9.81 -7.03 22.94
C PHE A 139 10.44 -7.34 24.31
N ALA A 140 10.70 -6.31 25.12
CA ALA A 140 11.28 -6.46 26.46
C ALA A 140 10.43 -7.35 27.37
N GLU A 141 9.11 -7.27 27.27
CA GLU A 141 8.16 -8.09 28.01
C GLU A 141 8.33 -9.61 27.73
N THR A 142 8.80 -9.98 26.53
CA THR A 142 9.02 -11.40 26.18
C THR A 142 10.37 -11.95 26.67
N LEU A 143 11.20 -11.09 27.25
CA LEU A 143 12.51 -11.48 27.79
C LEU A 143 12.41 -11.85 29.27
N GLU A 144 13.34 -12.70 29.70
CA GLU A 144 13.47 -13.02 31.12
C GLU A 144 13.82 -11.76 31.93
N ASN A 145 13.26 -11.65 33.12
CA ASN A 145 13.56 -10.55 34.04
C ASN A 145 15.07 -10.45 34.27
N SER A 146 15.56 -9.21 34.29
CA SER A 146 16.99 -8.90 34.47
C SER A 146 17.93 -9.41 33.37
N SER A 147 17.42 -9.96 32.27
CA SER A 147 18.25 -10.36 31.11
C SER A 147 18.55 -9.20 30.15
N TYR A 148 18.11 -7.99 30.49
CA TYR A 148 18.29 -6.78 29.65
C TYR A 148 18.37 -5.51 30.49
N ASP A 149 19.02 -4.48 29.91
CA ASP A 149 18.94 -3.11 30.38
C ASP A 149 18.06 -2.30 29.41
N PHE A 150 17.31 -1.34 29.94
CA PHE A 150 16.39 -0.54 29.16
C PHE A 150 16.73 0.95 29.26
N PHE A 151 16.94 1.59 28.09
CA PHE A 151 17.23 3.01 27.96
C PHE A 151 16.06 3.69 27.25
N ALA A 152 15.32 4.53 27.94
CA ALA A 152 14.16 5.25 27.45
C ALA A 152 14.49 6.74 27.30
N SER A 153 14.23 7.33 26.13
CA SER A 153 14.46 8.75 25.89
C SER A 153 13.19 9.43 25.42
N PHE A 154 12.79 10.50 26.09
CA PHE A 154 11.58 11.26 25.79
C PHE A 154 11.90 12.74 25.63
N LYS A 155 11.03 13.47 24.94
CA LYS A 155 11.09 14.93 24.92
C LYS A 155 10.69 15.51 26.26
N SER A 156 9.62 14.93 26.87
CA SER A 156 9.05 15.39 28.14
C SER A 156 8.20 14.28 28.76
N GLY A 157 8.29 14.09 30.08
CA GLY A 157 7.60 13.03 30.80
C GLY A 157 8.14 11.63 30.47
N SER A 158 7.45 10.58 30.94
CA SER A 158 7.75 9.18 30.60
C SER A 158 6.48 8.35 30.58
N TYR A 159 6.40 7.36 29.68
CA TYR A 159 5.22 6.51 29.49
C TYR A 159 5.59 5.18 28.80
N GLY A 160 4.67 4.21 28.85
CA GLY A 160 4.83 2.94 28.13
C GLY A 160 5.91 2.03 28.71
N LEU A 161 6.12 2.08 30.03
CA LEU A 161 7.10 1.29 30.77
C LEU A 161 6.44 0.28 31.72
N ASP A 162 5.12 0.10 31.60
CA ASP A 162 4.31 -0.62 32.58
C ASP A 162 4.54 -2.13 32.59
N TYR A 163 4.96 -2.74 31.45
CA TYR A 163 5.11 -4.18 31.25
C TYR A 163 6.57 -4.65 31.19
N ILE A 164 7.54 -3.79 31.54
CA ILE A 164 8.96 -4.14 31.45
C ILE A 164 9.60 -4.35 32.82
N HIS A 165 10.54 -5.30 32.91
CA HIS A 165 11.26 -5.64 34.15
C HIS A 165 12.78 -5.75 33.87
N PRO A 166 13.45 -4.62 33.47
CA PRO A 166 14.88 -4.62 33.19
C PRO A 166 15.71 -4.76 34.45
N ASP A 167 16.96 -5.21 34.32
CA ASP A 167 17.95 -5.13 35.39
C ASP A 167 18.29 -3.66 35.70
N LYS A 168 18.48 -2.85 34.66
CA LYS A 168 18.72 -1.41 34.77
C LYS A 168 17.77 -0.63 33.86
N LEU A 169 17.06 0.33 34.44
CA LEU A 169 16.23 1.30 33.70
C LEU A 169 16.89 2.69 33.74
N VAL A 170 17.20 3.25 32.59
CA VAL A 170 17.70 4.62 32.46
C VAL A 170 16.71 5.43 31.65
N ILE A 171 16.22 6.53 32.22
CA ILE A 171 15.31 7.46 31.54
C ILE A 171 16.04 8.79 31.33
N THR A 172 15.96 9.34 30.11
CA THR A 172 16.40 10.68 29.78
C THR A 172 15.23 11.50 29.26
N THR A 173 15.17 12.79 29.61
CA THR A 173 14.18 13.73 29.06
C THR A 173 14.88 15.03 28.64
N ASP A 174 14.49 15.55 27.46
CA ASP A 174 15.11 16.77 26.91
C ASP A 174 14.93 17.98 27.84
N ASP A 175 13.80 18.03 28.58
CA ASP A 175 13.46 19.11 29.53
C ASP A 175 13.80 18.83 30.99
N GLY A 176 14.35 17.64 31.29
CA GLY A 176 14.67 17.24 32.66
C GLY A 176 13.47 16.91 33.55
N SER A 177 12.28 16.75 32.98
CA SER A 177 11.05 16.47 33.74
C SER A 177 11.06 15.10 34.45
N VAL A 178 11.79 14.11 33.92
CA VAL A 178 11.97 12.77 34.50
C VAL A 178 13.37 12.24 34.17
N GLY A 179 14.02 11.63 35.15
CA GLY A 179 15.33 10.98 34.96
C GLY A 179 16.48 11.95 34.67
N ILE A 180 17.36 11.61 33.77
CA ILE A 180 18.55 12.41 33.41
C ILE A 180 18.12 13.50 32.43
N HIS A 181 18.50 14.75 32.69
CA HIS A 181 18.27 15.87 31.79
C HIS A 181 19.15 15.75 30.53
N GLY A 182 18.54 15.73 29.38
CA GLY A 182 19.19 15.67 28.06
C GLY A 182 18.64 14.54 27.19
N MET A 183 19.12 14.51 25.95
CA MET A 183 18.78 13.44 24.97
C MET A 183 19.45 12.12 25.35
N LEU A 184 19.15 11.06 24.59
CA LEU A 184 19.69 9.71 24.81
C LEU A 184 21.22 9.66 25.10
N PRO A 185 22.10 10.46 24.46
CA PRO A 185 23.54 10.47 24.77
C PRO A 185 23.89 10.82 26.23
N ALA A 186 22.98 11.46 26.96
CA ALA A 186 23.20 11.73 28.40
C ALA A 186 23.13 10.45 29.27
N GLY A 187 22.42 9.41 28.80
CA GLY A 187 22.26 8.15 29.53
C GLY A 187 22.90 6.93 28.87
N LEU A 188 23.13 6.97 27.55
CA LEU A 188 23.68 5.85 26.78
C LEU A 188 24.81 6.34 25.87
N THR A 189 26.01 5.82 26.06
CA THR A 189 27.20 6.13 25.28
C THR A 189 27.87 4.88 24.74
N GLU A 190 28.87 5.01 23.87
CA GLU A 190 29.74 3.88 23.45
C GLU A 190 30.37 3.19 24.66
N PHE A 191 30.85 3.96 25.65
CA PHE A 191 31.43 3.44 26.87
C PHE A 191 30.41 2.61 27.66
N THR A 192 29.19 3.12 27.84
CA THR A 192 28.09 2.40 28.52
C THR A 192 27.78 1.05 27.83
N LEU A 193 27.79 1.02 26.49
CA LEU A 193 27.56 -0.21 25.74
C LEU A 193 28.68 -1.24 25.96
N LYS A 194 29.94 -0.79 26.00
CA LYS A 194 31.09 -1.67 26.25
C LYS A 194 31.10 -2.21 27.67
N GLU A 195 30.86 -1.37 28.67
CA GLU A 195 30.77 -1.79 30.07
C GLU A 195 29.63 -2.77 30.33
N GLY A 196 28.47 -2.58 29.68
CA GLY A 196 27.30 -3.44 29.83
C GLY A 196 27.47 -4.84 29.24
N ASN A 197 28.53 -5.08 28.47
CA ASN A 197 28.86 -6.38 27.84
C ASN A 197 27.65 -7.02 27.12
N TYR A 198 26.88 -6.21 26.42
CA TYR A 198 25.68 -6.66 25.71
C TYR A 198 26.04 -7.49 24.47
N SER A 199 25.22 -8.51 24.19
CA SER A 199 25.33 -9.27 22.94
C SER A 199 24.72 -8.51 21.75
N GLU A 200 23.62 -7.80 22.00
CA GLU A 200 22.84 -7.13 20.97
C GLU A 200 22.21 -5.84 21.50
N VAL A 201 21.95 -4.91 20.59
CA VAL A 201 21.18 -3.69 20.83
C VAL A 201 19.89 -3.74 19.98
N PHE A 202 18.75 -3.47 20.60
CA PHE A 202 17.45 -3.35 19.95
C PHE A 202 16.90 -1.96 20.16
N ALA A 203 16.55 -1.24 19.07
CA ALA A 203 16.09 0.13 19.22
C ALA A 203 14.91 0.48 18.30
N CYS A 204 14.06 1.38 18.80
CA CYS A 204 13.01 2.05 18.05
C CYS A 204 12.83 3.49 18.53
N GLY A 205 12.68 4.44 17.59
CA GLY A 205 12.50 5.85 17.92
C GLY A 205 12.78 6.78 16.73
N PRO A 206 12.93 8.08 16.99
CA PRO A 206 13.22 9.07 15.95
C PRO A 206 14.51 8.76 15.16
N LEU A 207 14.51 9.04 13.85
CA LEU A 207 15.67 8.77 12.98
C LEU A 207 17.02 9.29 13.52
N PRO A 208 17.14 10.51 14.08
CA PRO A 208 18.42 10.97 14.65
C PRO A 208 18.88 10.11 15.83
N MET A 209 17.97 9.61 16.65
CA MET A 209 18.29 8.71 17.76
C MET A 209 18.76 7.35 17.23
N LEU A 210 18.06 6.79 16.23
CA LEU A 210 18.45 5.51 15.61
C LEU A 210 19.82 5.60 14.93
N ALA A 211 20.10 6.72 14.24
CA ALA A 211 21.42 6.97 13.65
C ALA A 211 22.52 7.02 14.72
N TYR A 212 22.26 7.67 15.86
CA TYR A 212 23.17 7.69 16.99
C TYR A 212 23.38 6.30 17.58
N VAL A 213 22.32 5.53 17.83
CA VAL A 213 22.41 4.17 18.37
C VAL A 213 23.23 3.27 17.44
N LYS A 214 22.97 3.32 16.12
CA LYS A 214 23.80 2.62 15.13
C LYS A 214 25.27 2.96 15.29
N GLN A 215 25.60 4.25 15.33
CA GLN A 215 26.99 4.71 15.41
C GLN A 215 27.72 4.20 16.66
N ILE A 216 27.08 4.25 17.83
CA ILE A 216 27.73 3.79 19.07
C ILE A 216 27.80 2.26 19.16
N ALA A 217 26.81 1.54 18.63
CA ALA A 217 26.85 0.08 18.56
C ALA A 217 27.94 -0.43 17.61
N GLU A 218 28.11 0.20 16.43
CA GLU A 218 29.20 -0.10 15.50
C GLU A 218 30.58 0.12 16.13
N LYS A 219 30.78 1.25 16.83
CA LYS A 219 32.03 1.54 17.55
C LYS A 219 32.29 0.58 18.72
N ALA A 220 31.23 0.10 19.36
CA ALA A 220 31.33 -0.90 20.42
C ALA A 220 31.51 -2.32 19.88
N GLY A 221 31.33 -2.57 18.58
CA GLY A 221 31.39 -3.87 17.94
C GLY A 221 30.20 -4.78 18.28
N ILE A 222 29.04 -4.19 18.61
CA ILE A 222 27.83 -4.91 19.04
C ILE A 222 26.81 -4.95 17.90
N GLN A 223 26.19 -6.09 17.69
CA GLN A 223 25.08 -6.24 16.72
C GLN A 223 23.91 -5.35 17.11
N CYS A 224 23.32 -4.65 16.14
CA CYS A 224 22.26 -3.68 16.41
C CYS A 224 21.09 -3.85 15.44
N TRP A 225 19.89 -3.98 16.02
CA TRP A 225 18.63 -4.12 15.31
C TRP A 225 17.77 -2.87 15.51
N LEU A 226 17.35 -2.26 14.41
CA LEU A 226 16.61 -1.01 14.41
C LEU A 226 15.23 -1.21 13.79
N SER A 227 14.19 -0.83 14.52
CA SER A 227 12.82 -0.75 13.97
C SER A 227 12.63 0.61 13.31
N MET A 228 12.40 0.57 11.99
CA MET A 228 12.23 1.74 11.14
C MET A 228 10.77 2.09 10.94
N GLU A 229 10.48 3.37 10.79
CA GLU A 229 9.15 3.89 10.49
C GLU A 229 9.15 4.56 9.11
N GLU A 230 8.14 4.22 8.27
CA GLU A 230 7.87 4.87 7.01
C GLU A 230 6.38 5.01 6.74
N LYS A 231 6.00 5.90 5.84
CA LYS A 231 4.61 6.06 5.40
C LYS A 231 4.16 4.82 4.64
N MET A 232 3.05 4.25 5.07
CA MET A 232 2.52 3.02 4.50
C MET A 232 1.14 3.25 3.88
N ALA A 233 0.90 2.58 2.75
CA ALA A 233 -0.41 2.48 2.14
C ALA A 233 -0.98 1.06 2.27
N CYS A 234 -0.32 0.05 1.71
CA CYS A 234 -0.84 -1.32 1.69
C CYS A 234 -0.46 -2.18 2.90
N GLY A 235 0.66 -1.92 3.57
CA GLY A 235 1.19 -2.75 4.66
C GLY A 235 1.80 -4.10 4.26
N VAL A 236 1.54 -4.60 3.04
CA VAL A 236 1.89 -5.96 2.56
C VAL A 236 3.00 -6.00 1.50
N GLY A 237 3.66 -4.86 1.24
CA GLY A 237 4.83 -4.80 0.34
C GLY A 237 4.53 -4.54 -1.13
N VAL A 238 3.27 -4.39 -1.53
CA VAL A 238 2.84 -4.32 -2.94
C VAL A 238 2.99 -2.92 -3.54
N CYS A 239 2.61 -1.86 -2.80
CA CYS A 239 2.57 -0.49 -3.33
C CYS A 239 3.95 0.15 -3.49
N LEU A 240 5.00 -0.40 -2.85
CA LEU A 240 6.38 0.10 -2.84
C LEU A 240 6.50 1.54 -2.29
N GLY A 241 5.52 1.99 -1.48
CA GLY A 241 5.49 3.33 -0.91
C GLY A 241 6.40 3.52 0.30
N CYS A 242 6.58 2.48 1.12
CA CYS A 242 7.31 2.51 2.39
C CYS A 242 8.77 2.06 2.26
N VAL A 243 9.47 2.46 1.20
CA VAL A 243 10.86 2.05 0.99
C VAL A 243 11.83 2.91 1.78
N ILE A 244 12.86 2.24 2.30
CA ILE A 244 14.03 2.85 2.93
C ILE A 244 15.28 2.53 2.11
N ASP A 245 16.27 3.42 2.16
CA ASP A 245 17.55 3.21 1.51
C ASP A 245 18.44 2.30 2.36
N SER A 246 19.05 1.32 1.70
CA SER A 246 19.99 0.39 2.33
C SER A 246 21.23 0.18 1.46
N THR A 247 22.26 -0.48 2.02
CA THR A 247 23.46 -0.89 1.27
C THR A 247 23.13 -1.99 0.25
N GLU A 248 22.01 -2.68 0.41
CA GLU A 248 21.52 -3.74 -0.46
C GLU A 248 20.41 -3.27 -1.42
N GLY A 249 20.30 -1.96 -1.66
CA GLY A 249 19.22 -1.36 -2.43
C GLY A 249 18.02 -0.95 -1.58
N LYS A 250 16.88 -0.70 -2.21
CA LYS A 250 15.66 -0.25 -1.52
C LYS A 250 14.94 -1.41 -0.86
N LYS A 251 14.66 -1.28 0.44
CA LYS A 251 13.90 -2.25 1.26
C LYS A 251 12.52 -1.68 1.61
N ARG A 252 11.52 -2.52 1.65
CA ARG A 252 10.15 -2.15 2.06
C ARG A 252 10.01 -2.28 3.56
N CYS A 253 9.77 -1.19 4.26
CA CYS A 253 9.61 -1.18 5.71
C CYS A 253 8.53 -2.17 6.18
N CYS A 254 7.41 -2.29 5.46
CA CYS A 254 6.29 -3.17 5.84
C CYS A 254 6.50 -4.66 5.55
N LYS A 255 7.42 -5.04 4.65
CA LYS A 255 7.62 -6.43 4.22
C LYS A 255 9.00 -6.97 4.58
N ASP A 256 10.05 -6.16 4.32
CA ASP A 256 11.44 -6.53 4.55
C ASP A 256 11.89 -6.15 5.99
N GLY A 257 11.16 -5.20 6.64
CA GLY A 257 11.26 -4.75 8.02
C GLY A 257 9.94 -4.98 8.79
N PRO A 258 9.60 -4.14 9.80
CA PRO A 258 10.25 -2.86 10.17
C PRO A 258 11.60 -3.02 10.88
N VAL A 259 11.91 -4.19 11.43
CA VAL A 259 13.16 -4.45 12.14
C VAL A 259 14.24 -4.87 11.14
N PHE A 260 15.35 -4.14 11.13
CA PHE A 260 16.49 -4.37 10.24
C PHE A 260 17.80 -4.45 11.01
N ASP A 261 18.76 -5.20 10.47
CA ASP A 261 20.16 -5.06 10.87
C ASP A 261 20.63 -3.64 10.56
N SER A 262 21.17 -2.94 11.56
CA SER A 262 21.61 -1.56 11.41
C SER A 262 22.71 -1.40 10.35
N LYS A 263 23.50 -2.43 10.09
CA LYS A 263 24.61 -2.43 9.11
C LYS A 263 24.13 -2.11 7.69
N ILE A 264 22.92 -2.56 7.34
CA ILE A 264 22.40 -2.32 6.00
C ILE A 264 21.71 -0.95 5.84
N LEU A 265 21.37 -0.27 6.94
CA LEU A 265 20.59 0.97 6.91
C LEU A 265 21.43 2.18 6.55
N LYS A 266 20.90 3.02 5.67
CA LYS A 266 21.42 4.36 5.35
C LYS A 266 20.50 5.41 5.97
N PHE A 267 21.05 6.36 6.71
CA PHE A 267 20.30 7.43 7.35
C PHE A 267 20.46 8.74 6.57
N GLU A 268 19.57 8.98 5.62
CA GLU A 268 19.43 10.25 4.91
C GLU A 268 18.08 10.92 5.26
N LYS A 269 18.01 12.25 5.26
CA LYS A 269 16.83 12.99 5.79
C LYS A 269 15.72 13.14 4.77
N LYS A 270 14.47 12.83 5.13
CA LYS A 270 13.26 13.27 4.40
C LYS A 270 12.01 13.40 5.30
N ASP A 271 11.09 14.30 5.00
CA ASP A 271 9.87 14.60 5.77
C ASP A 271 8.56 14.64 4.94
N SER A 272 7.41 14.58 5.58
CA SER A 272 6.10 14.15 5.04
C SER A 272 4.84 14.84 5.52
N VAL A 273 3.59 14.45 5.11
CA VAL A 273 2.24 14.40 5.78
C VAL A 273 0.96 14.15 4.91
N ALA A 274 -0.24 13.95 5.41
CA ALA A 274 -1.40 13.06 5.23
C ALA A 274 -2.88 13.57 5.05
N GLY A 275 -3.82 12.79 4.73
CA GLY A 275 -5.08 12.15 5.04
C GLY A 275 -6.49 12.35 4.51
N ILE A 276 -7.47 11.40 4.29
CA ILE A 276 -8.97 11.41 4.35
C ILE A 276 -9.90 10.25 3.90
N LYS A 277 -11.24 10.37 3.89
CA LYS A 277 -12.56 9.70 4.10
C LYS A 277 -13.23 8.79 3.07
N ILE A 278 -14.15 7.84 3.51
CA ILE A 278 -15.05 6.98 2.69
C ILE A 278 -16.38 6.58 3.39
N GLN A 279 -17.41 6.11 2.66
CA GLN A 279 -18.75 5.71 3.16
C GLN A 279 -19.33 4.33 2.70
N PRO A 280 -20.47 3.83 3.29
CA PRO A 280 -20.86 2.40 3.39
C PRO A 280 -22.06 1.87 2.58
N ARG A 281 -22.39 0.59 2.73
CA ARG A 281 -23.09 -0.53 2.12
C ARG A 281 -24.63 -0.67 2.19
N ARG A 282 -25.27 -1.60 1.37
CA ARG A 282 -26.65 -2.15 1.46
C ARG A 282 -26.81 -3.57 0.83
N GLU A 283 -27.98 -4.26 1.01
CA GLU A 283 -28.35 -5.68 0.76
C GLU A 283 -29.45 -5.89 -0.32
N SER A 284 -29.82 -6.97 -0.79
CA SER A 284 -29.74 -8.36 -1.19
C SER A 284 -30.90 -8.87 -2.06
N ILE A 285 -30.74 -9.92 -2.96
CA ILE A 285 -31.80 -10.64 -3.69
C ILE A 285 -31.36 -12.03 -4.28
N THR A 286 -32.28 -12.86 -4.80
CA THR A 286 -32.12 -14.27 -5.20
C THR A 286 -32.04 -14.51 -6.72
N GLY A 287 -31.22 -15.49 -7.15
CA GLY A 287 -31.01 -15.97 -8.53
C GLY A 287 -29.65 -15.53 -9.13
N PRO A 288 -29.02 -16.31 -10.02
CA PRO A 288 -27.74 -15.97 -10.64
C PRO A 288 -27.90 -14.85 -11.68
N VAL A 289 -26.88 -14.00 -11.77
CA VAL A 289 -26.73 -12.98 -12.82
C VAL A 289 -25.39 -13.18 -13.54
N ASP A 290 -25.32 -12.79 -14.80
CA ASP A 290 -24.10 -12.89 -15.59
C ASP A 290 -23.26 -11.60 -15.43
N LEU A 291 -22.14 -11.72 -14.72
CA LEU A 291 -21.13 -10.68 -14.54
C LEU A 291 -20.01 -10.77 -15.58
N SER A 292 -20.02 -11.77 -16.46
CA SER A 292 -18.93 -11.97 -17.40
C SER A 292 -18.86 -10.85 -18.43
N VAL A 293 -17.61 -10.56 -18.86
CA VAL A 293 -17.32 -9.58 -19.91
C VAL A 293 -16.29 -10.14 -20.89
N ASN A 294 -16.29 -9.60 -22.12
CA ASN A 294 -15.30 -9.95 -23.13
C ASN A 294 -14.45 -8.73 -23.47
N ILE A 295 -13.12 -8.93 -23.48
CA ILE A 295 -12.15 -7.91 -23.85
C ILE A 295 -11.18 -8.51 -24.86
N GLY A 296 -11.21 -8.01 -26.10
CA GLY A 296 -10.33 -8.50 -27.17
C GLY A 296 -10.49 -10.01 -27.47
N GLY A 297 -11.68 -10.58 -27.26
CA GLY A 297 -11.94 -12.02 -27.45
C GLY A 297 -11.67 -12.89 -26.21
N VAL A 298 -11.08 -12.33 -25.15
CA VAL A 298 -10.86 -13.04 -23.88
C VAL A 298 -12.02 -12.82 -22.93
N LYS A 299 -12.56 -13.91 -22.38
CA LYS A 299 -13.63 -13.89 -21.38
C LYS A 299 -13.05 -13.64 -19.99
N PHE A 300 -13.63 -12.68 -19.27
CA PHE A 300 -13.43 -12.44 -17.85
C PHE A 300 -14.70 -12.87 -17.10
N GLU A 301 -14.58 -13.61 -16.02
CA GLU A 301 -15.75 -14.14 -15.28
C GLU A 301 -16.56 -13.04 -14.56
N ASN A 302 -15.94 -11.90 -14.30
CA ASN A 302 -16.59 -10.67 -13.82
C ASN A 302 -15.80 -9.44 -14.28
N PRO A 303 -16.37 -8.22 -14.18
CA PRO A 303 -15.75 -7.01 -14.74
C PRO A 303 -14.62 -6.44 -13.89
N VAL A 304 -14.32 -6.97 -12.70
CA VAL A 304 -13.41 -6.36 -11.73
C VAL A 304 -12.00 -6.89 -11.94
N ILE A 305 -11.09 -5.97 -12.27
CA ILE A 305 -9.68 -6.23 -12.55
C ILE A 305 -8.85 -5.50 -11.49
N ALA A 306 -7.88 -6.19 -10.90
CA ALA A 306 -6.89 -5.56 -10.04
C ALA A 306 -5.96 -4.67 -10.87
N CYS A 307 -5.88 -3.37 -10.55
CA CYS A 307 -5.18 -2.38 -11.33
C CYS A 307 -3.65 -2.52 -11.22
N SER A 308 -2.95 -2.33 -12.33
CA SER A 308 -1.49 -2.28 -12.36
C SER A 308 -0.91 -1.29 -11.35
N GLY A 309 0.16 -1.70 -10.68
CA GLY A 309 0.91 -0.87 -9.73
C GLY A 309 0.35 -0.83 -8.30
N THR A 310 -0.85 -1.33 -8.07
CA THR A 310 -1.50 -1.31 -6.74
C THR A 310 -1.72 -2.70 -6.15
N PHE A 311 -1.53 -3.75 -6.94
CA PHE A 311 -1.82 -5.13 -6.55
C PHE A 311 -0.62 -6.09 -6.70
N GLY A 312 0.54 -5.61 -7.13
CA GLY A 312 1.73 -6.44 -7.35
C GLY A 312 1.56 -7.37 -8.55
N PHE A 313 1.76 -8.65 -8.30
CA PHE A 313 1.54 -9.75 -9.25
C PHE A 313 0.37 -10.66 -8.85
N GLY A 314 -0.33 -10.31 -7.77
CA GLY A 314 -1.53 -11.00 -7.28
C GLY A 314 -1.27 -11.96 -6.12
N THR A 315 -0.15 -12.69 -6.14
CA THR A 315 0.22 -13.66 -5.10
C THR A 315 0.42 -13.01 -3.72
N GLU A 316 0.75 -11.73 -3.67
CA GLU A 316 0.93 -10.99 -2.41
C GLU A 316 -0.37 -10.85 -1.60
N TYR A 317 -1.52 -10.97 -2.27
CA TYR A 317 -2.83 -10.85 -1.61
C TYR A 317 -3.52 -12.20 -1.34
N GLU A 318 -2.95 -13.35 -1.77
CA GLU A 318 -3.54 -14.68 -1.53
C GLU A 318 -3.72 -14.99 -0.03
N SER A 319 -2.84 -14.44 0.82
CA SER A 319 -2.96 -14.58 2.27
C SER A 319 -4.02 -13.67 2.91
N VAL A 320 -4.56 -12.71 2.16
CA VAL A 320 -5.54 -11.74 2.65
C VAL A 320 -6.96 -12.14 2.25
N PHE A 321 -7.16 -12.51 0.99
CA PHE A 321 -8.45 -13.00 0.48
C PHE A 321 -8.24 -13.93 -0.73
N ASP A 322 -9.30 -14.64 -1.12
CA ASP A 322 -9.28 -15.50 -2.32
C ASP A 322 -9.24 -14.67 -3.60
N VAL A 323 -8.04 -14.41 -4.11
CA VAL A 323 -7.80 -13.63 -5.35
C VAL A 323 -8.42 -14.27 -6.59
N ASN A 324 -8.75 -15.58 -6.54
CA ASN A 324 -9.39 -16.31 -7.63
C ASN A 324 -10.84 -15.87 -7.91
N LYS A 325 -11.41 -15.01 -7.08
CA LYS A 325 -12.70 -14.38 -7.29
C LYS A 325 -12.67 -13.18 -8.24
N LEU A 326 -11.50 -12.63 -8.52
CA LEU A 326 -11.34 -11.49 -9.43
C LEU A 326 -11.55 -11.90 -10.89
N GLY A 327 -11.97 -10.98 -11.74
CA GLY A 327 -12.06 -11.19 -13.17
C GLY A 327 -10.69 -11.18 -13.86
N GLY A 328 -9.81 -10.29 -13.42
CA GLY A 328 -8.46 -10.18 -13.97
C GLY A 328 -7.47 -9.55 -12.99
N ILE A 329 -6.18 -9.71 -13.27
CA ILE A 329 -5.09 -9.09 -12.52
C ILE A 329 -4.10 -8.49 -13.53
N ALA A 330 -3.95 -7.16 -13.51
CA ALA A 330 -2.91 -6.46 -14.26
C ALA A 330 -1.60 -6.45 -13.46
N SER A 331 -0.53 -6.97 -14.07
CA SER A 331 0.79 -7.00 -13.45
C SER A 331 1.30 -5.61 -13.10
N LYS A 332 2.32 -5.53 -12.28
CA LYS A 332 3.14 -4.32 -12.14
C LYS A 332 3.57 -3.81 -13.52
N GLY A 333 3.60 -2.48 -13.72
CA GLY A 333 4.07 -1.91 -14.99
C GLY A 333 5.49 -2.37 -15.30
N LEU A 334 5.63 -3.18 -16.36
CA LEU A 334 6.87 -3.85 -16.75
C LEU A 334 7.63 -3.02 -17.77
N THR A 335 8.92 -2.86 -17.57
CA THR A 335 9.86 -2.30 -18.56
C THR A 335 10.80 -3.39 -19.07
N LEU A 336 11.43 -3.17 -20.24
CA LEU A 336 12.35 -4.15 -20.82
C LEU A 336 13.42 -4.55 -19.81
N GLU A 337 14.03 -3.57 -19.16
CA GLU A 337 15.00 -3.75 -18.08
C GLU A 337 14.37 -3.41 -16.72
N ALA A 338 14.96 -3.95 -15.64
CA ALA A 338 14.56 -3.65 -14.28
C ALA A 338 14.70 -2.16 -13.93
N ARG A 339 13.79 -1.61 -13.13
CA ARG A 339 13.82 -0.23 -12.66
C ARG A 339 13.70 -0.15 -11.14
N GLN A 340 14.56 0.67 -10.53
CA GLN A 340 14.54 0.90 -9.07
C GLN A 340 13.48 1.92 -8.62
N GLY A 341 12.81 2.59 -9.60
CA GLY A 341 11.84 3.64 -9.32
C GLY A 341 12.47 4.96 -8.89
N ASN A 342 11.63 5.92 -8.50
CA ASN A 342 12.05 7.24 -8.07
C ASN A 342 12.61 7.23 -6.65
N ASP A 343 13.47 8.19 -6.34
CA ASP A 343 13.92 8.48 -4.99
C ASP A 343 12.89 9.33 -4.22
N GLY A 344 13.16 9.58 -2.98
CA GLY A 344 12.38 10.44 -2.12
C GLY A 344 11.10 9.84 -1.58
N ILE A 345 10.19 10.72 -1.19
CA ILE A 345 8.84 10.34 -0.77
C ILE A 345 8.09 9.83 -1.98
N ARG A 346 7.48 8.66 -1.84
CA ARG A 346 6.82 7.96 -2.95
C ARG A 346 5.31 7.93 -2.85
N VAL A 347 4.75 8.15 -1.67
CA VAL A 347 3.30 8.20 -1.43
C VAL A 347 2.94 9.36 -0.52
N TRP A 348 1.81 9.99 -0.79
CA TRP A 348 1.31 11.11 -0.03
C TRP A 348 -0.22 11.11 -0.04
N GLU A 349 -0.85 11.15 1.13
CA GLU A 349 -2.29 11.26 1.21
C GLU A 349 -2.78 12.67 0.87
N THR A 350 -3.93 12.73 0.23
CA THR A 350 -4.68 13.97 -0.04
C THR A 350 -6.13 13.80 0.38
N PRO A 351 -6.92 14.87 0.46
CA PRO A 351 -8.36 14.76 0.62
C PRO A 351 -8.98 13.80 -0.40
N SER A 352 -9.57 12.68 0.10
CA SER A 352 -10.21 11.62 -0.70
C SER A 352 -9.32 10.97 -1.77
N GLY A 353 -7.98 11.02 -1.61
CA GLY A 353 -7.08 10.46 -2.61
C GLY A 353 -5.69 10.15 -2.10
N LEU A 354 -4.86 9.67 -3.02
CA LEU A 354 -3.47 9.34 -2.81
C LEU A 354 -2.63 9.83 -3.97
N MET A 355 -1.55 10.54 -3.68
CA MET A 355 -0.52 10.87 -4.66
C MET A 355 0.62 9.87 -4.59
N ASN A 356 1.16 9.51 -5.76
CA ASN A 356 2.29 8.59 -5.84
C ASN A 356 3.35 9.05 -6.85
N SER A 357 4.60 8.73 -6.53
CA SER A 357 5.79 8.94 -7.37
C SER A 357 6.67 7.69 -7.34
N ILE A 358 6.13 6.54 -7.72
CA ILE A 358 6.84 5.25 -7.66
C ILE A 358 7.92 5.14 -8.75
N GLY A 359 7.69 5.69 -9.94
CA GLY A 359 8.65 5.69 -11.04
C GLY A 359 8.81 4.33 -11.73
N LEU A 360 7.74 3.54 -11.84
CA LEU A 360 7.74 2.23 -12.51
C LEU A 360 8.76 1.25 -11.91
N GLN A 361 8.93 1.20 -10.59
CA GLN A 361 9.75 0.15 -9.99
C GLN A 361 9.21 -1.23 -10.37
N ASN A 362 10.03 -2.04 -11.05
CA ASN A 362 9.66 -3.38 -11.51
C ASN A 362 10.93 -4.22 -11.80
N PRO A 363 10.81 -5.57 -11.84
CA PRO A 363 11.96 -6.47 -12.01
C PRO A 363 12.47 -6.59 -13.46
N GLY A 364 11.78 -6.00 -14.43
CA GLY A 364 12.02 -6.18 -15.87
C GLY A 364 11.24 -7.36 -16.47
N ILE A 365 11.02 -7.30 -17.80
CA ILE A 365 10.24 -8.32 -18.51
C ILE A 365 10.89 -9.71 -18.45
N PRO A 366 12.22 -9.88 -18.60
CA PRO A 366 12.82 -11.21 -18.48
C PRO A 366 12.54 -11.89 -17.15
N HIS A 367 12.79 -11.19 -16.04
CA HIS A 367 12.49 -11.71 -14.70
C HIS A 367 11.00 -12.00 -14.49
N PHE A 368 10.13 -11.09 -14.97
CA PHE A 368 8.68 -11.32 -14.92
C PHE A 368 8.29 -12.63 -15.61
N ILE A 369 8.85 -12.92 -16.78
CA ILE A 369 8.56 -14.14 -17.57
C ILE A 369 9.04 -15.39 -16.82
N GLU A 370 10.21 -15.33 -16.19
CA GLU A 370 10.84 -16.48 -15.53
C GLU A 370 10.23 -16.78 -14.16
N GLU A 371 9.93 -15.75 -13.35
CA GLU A 371 9.59 -15.90 -11.94
C GLU A 371 8.11 -15.59 -11.63
N GLU A 372 7.59 -14.44 -12.09
CA GLU A 372 6.29 -13.95 -11.66
C GLU A 372 5.14 -14.51 -12.54
N LEU A 373 5.32 -14.53 -13.84
CA LEU A 373 4.28 -15.00 -14.77
C LEU A 373 3.84 -16.44 -14.50
N PRO A 374 4.76 -17.41 -14.23
CA PRO A 374 4.35 -18.78 -13.90
C PRO A 374 3.48 -18.86 -12.63
N LEU A 375 3.67 -17.95 -11.69
CA LEU A 375 2.85 -17.87 -10.47
C LEU A 375 1.48 -17.25 -10.77
N MET A 376 1.44 -16.13 -11.49
CA MET A 376 0.19 -15.49 -11.92
C MET A 376 -0.68 -16.44 -12.76
N MET A 377 -0.08 -17.24 -13.65
CA MET A 377 -0.80 -18.20 -14.51
C MET A 377 -1.42 -19.38 -13.75
N LYS A 378 -1.07 -19.59 -12.47
CA LYS A 378 -1.74 -20.57 -11.60
C LYS A 378 -3.04 -20.03 -11.01
N LEU A 379 -3.22 -18.72 -11.01
CA LEU A 379 -4.43 -18.06 -10.54
C LEU A 379 -5.54 -18.14 -11.60
N LYS A 380 -6.81 -18.13 -11.17
CA LYS A 380 -7.95 -18.17 -12.10
C LYS A 380 -8.22 -16.87 -12.85
N PRO A 381 -8.02 -15.66 -12.26
CA PRO A 381 -8.22 -14.40 -12.96
C PRO A 381 -7.38 -14.30 -14.22
N VAL A 382 -7.90 -13.60 -15.23
CA VAL A 382 -7.15 -13.35 -16.45
C VAL A 382 -5.90 -12.53 -16.13
N THR A 383 -4.73 -13.09 -16.47
CA THR A 383 -3.45 -12.40 -16.32
C THR A 383 -3.28 -11.36 -17.42
N ILE A 384 -3.05 -10.10 -17.05
CA ILE A 384 -2.80 -8.99 -17.97
C ILE A 384 -1.36 -8.49 -17.75
N ALA A 385 -0.49 -8.60 -18.76
CA ALA A 385 0.85 -8.04 -18.68
C ALA A 385 0.81 -6.54 -19.00
N ASN A 386 1.09 -5.67 -18.02
CA ASN A 386 1.13 -4.22 -18.22
C ASN A 386 2.50 -3.81 -18.75
N LEU A 387 2.60 -3.56 -20.06
CA LEU A 387 3.82 -3.20 -20.76
C LEU A 387 4.05 -1.70 -20.77
N SER A 388 5.15 -1.26 -20.21
CA SER A 388 5.63 0.12 -20.22
C SER A 388 6.98 0.23 -20.94
N GLY A 389 7.29 1.38 -21.50
CA GLY A 389 8.57 1.62 -22.19
C GLY A 389 9.06 3.05 -22.06
N SER A 390 10.32 3.29 -22.37
CA SER A 390 10.95 4.61 -22.42
C SER A 390 11.22 5.11 -23.85
N SER A 391 11.18 4.21 -24.81
CA SER A 391 11.30 4.49 -26.25
C SER A 391 10.44 3.53 -27.06
N LEU A 392 10.24 3.82 -28.33
CA LEU A 392 9.50 2.95 -29.25
C LEU A 392 10.10 1.54 -29.31
N GLU A 393 11.42 1.45 -29.36
CA GLU A 393 12.17 0.19 -29.41
C GLU A 393 11.90 -0.67 -28.17
N THR A 394 11.89 -0.06 -26.98
CA THR A 394 11.66 -0.80 -25.72
C THR A 394 10.24 -1.34 -25.61
N TYR A 395 9.24 -0.63 -26.15
CA TYR A 395 7.87 -1.15 -26.27
C TYR A 395 7.79 -2.33 -27.23
N VAL A 396 8.43 -2.22 -28.40
CA VAL A 396 8.42 -3.28 -29.42
C VAL A 396 9.13 -4.54 -28.92
N GLU A 397 10.32 -4.40 -28.35
CA GLU A 397 11.07 -5.56 -27.83
C GLU A 397 10.33 -6.21 -26.63
N GLY A 398 9.77 -5.39 -25.73
CA GLY A 398 8.93 -5.90 -24.63
C GLY A 398 7.72 -6.67 -25.16
N ALA A 399 7.02 -6.15 -26.15
CA ALA A 399 5.88 -6.82 -26.77
C ALA A 399 6.28 -8.15 -27.44
N LYS A 400 7.42 -8.20 -28.14
CA LYS A 400 7.95 -9.44 -28.74
C LYS A 400 8.25 -10.52 -27.70
N LEU A 401 8.80 -10.13 -26.53
CA LEU A 401 9.07 -11.06 -25.45
C LEU A 401 7.76 -11.60 -24.86
N LEU A 402 6.80 -10.73 -24.58
CA LEU A 402 5.50 -11.11 -24.04
C LEU A 402 4.66 -11.94 -25.02
N ASP A 403 4.76 -11.67 -26.32
CA ASP A 403 4.05 -12.44 -27.36
C ASP A 403 4.43 -13.92 -27.36
N LYS A 404 5.68 -14.25 -27.04
CA LYS A 404 6.19 -15.62 -26.92
C LYS A 404 5.73 -16.37 -25.67
N THR A 405 5.10 -15.70 -24.73
CA THR A 405 4.64 -16.30 -23.47
C THR A 405 3.20 -16.79 -23.56
N GLN A 406 2.70 -17.39 -22.46
CA GLN A 406 1.29 -17.79 -22.33
C GLN A 406 0.38 -16.67 -21.81
N VAL A 407 0.90 -15.46 -21.55
CA VAL A 407 0.07 -14.35 -21.09
C VAL A 407 -1.08 -14.09 -22.08
N PRO A 408 -2.34 -14.06 -21.63
CA PRO A 408 -3.47 -13.98 -22.54
C PRO A 408 -3.73 -12.56 -23.08
N VAL A 409 -3.33 -11.50 -22.36
CA VAL A 409 -3.63 -10.10 -22.68
C VAL A 409 -2.43 -9.22 -22.39
N ILE A 410 -2.17 -8.24 -23.24
CA ILE A 410 -1.17 -7.18 -23.01
C ILE A 410 -1.90 -5.86 -22.81
N GLU A 411 -1.59 -5.14 -21.72
CA GLU A 411 -1.98 -3.76 -21.52
C GLU A 411 -0.80 -2.83 -21.84
N LEU A 412 -0.86 -2.16 -22.97
CA LEU A 412 0.15 -1.20 -23.42
C LEU A 412 -0.01 0.12 -22.68
N ASN A 413 0.88 0.41 -21.76
CA ASN A 413 0.82 1.57 -20.89
C ASN A 413 1.62 2.74 -21.47
N ILE A 414 0.95 3.62 -22.23
CA ILE A 414 1.51 4.86 -22.76
C ILE A 414 1.14 6.08 -21.89
N SER A 415 0.90 5.88 -20.60
CA SER A 415 0.25 6.87 -19.73
C SER A 415 1.01 7.20 -18.45
N CYS A 416 2.20 6.63 -18.21
CA CYS A 416 2.89 6.79 -16.92
C CYS A 416 3.39 8.23 -16.71
N PRO A 417 2.88 8.98 -15.70
CA PRO A 417 3.25 10.38 -15.48
C PRO A 417 4.58 10.55 -14.74
N ASN A 418 5.14 9.47 -14.17
CA ASN A 418 6.25 9.51 -13.22
C ASN A 418 7.62 9.17 -13.85
N VAL A 419 7.75 9.21 -15.18
CA VAL A 419 9.00 8.98 -15.91
C VAL A 419 9.37 10.20 -16.76
N SER A 420 10.66 10.52 -16.83
CA SER A 420 11.17 11.71 -17.54
C SER A 420 11.17 11.55 -19.06
N ALA A 421 11.20 10.31 -19.56
CA ALA A 421 11.14 9.97 -21.00
C ALA A 421 10.27 8.73 -21.18
N GLY A 422 9.50 8.67 -22.29
CA GLY A 422 8.54 7.61 -22.54
C GLY A 422 7.20 7.82 -21.82
N GLY A 423 6.43 6.75 -21.65
CA GLY A 423 5.17 6.74 -20.88
C GLY A 423 4.17 7.82 -21.34
N ALA A 424 3.92 8.80 -20.47
CA ALA A 424 2.92 9.85 -20.74
C ALA A 424 3.19 10.67 -22.03
N ALA A 425 4.44 10.83 -22.45
CA ALA A 425 4.77 11.56 -23.68
C ALA A 425 4.14 10.91 -24.93
N PHE A 426 4.13 9.58 -24.99
CA PHE A 426 3.51 8.85 -26.10
C PHE A 426 1.99 8.92 -26.08
N GLY A 427 1.35 9.08 -24.93
CA GLY A 427 -0.10 9.22 -24.81
C GLY A 427 -0.64 10.65 -24.96
N MET A 428 0.21 11.66 -25.18
CA MET A 428 -0.21 13.06 -25.23
C MET A 428 -0.78 13.48 -26.58
N THR A 429 -0.34 12.89 -27.68
CA THR A 429 -0.75 13.26 -29.05
C THR A 429 -1.17 12.04 -29.87
N CYS A 430 -2.07 12.26 -30.85
CA CYS A 430 -2.49 11.19 -31.76
C CYS A 430 -1.32 10.56 -32.49
N THR A 431 -0.39 11.35 -33.02
CA THR A 431 0.75 10.85 -33.79
C THR A 431 1.63 9.93 -32.96
N ALA A 432 2.04 10.34 -31.77
CA ALA A 432 2.92 9.52 -30.92
C ALA A 432 2.21 8.24 -30.42
N ALA A 433 0.92 8.34 -30.08
CA ALA A 433 0.14 7.17 -29.67
C ALA A 433 -0.05 6.16 -30.81
N SER A 434 -0.43 6.64 -32.01
CA SER A 434 -0.54 5.81 -33.23
C SER A 434 0.76 5.09 -33.56
N GLU A 435 1.89 5.79 -33.51
CA GLU A 435 3.20 5.22 -33.83
C GLU A 435 3.53 4.05 -32.91
N VAL A 436 3.35 4.21 -31.59
CA VAL A 436 3.62 3.14 -30.62
C VAL A 436 2.65 1.97 -30.78
N VAL A 437 1.34 2.24 -30.87
CA VAL A 437 0.34 1.18 -31.01
C VAL A 437 0.57 0.38 -32.30
N LYS A 438 0.80 1.05 -33.44
CA LYS A 438 1.11 0.43 -34.72
C LYS A 438 2.34 -0.46 -34.64
N ALA A 439 3.42 0.06 -34.06
CA ALA A 439 4.68 -0.69 -33.91
C ALA A 439 4.51 -1.92 -33.02
N VAL A 440 3.84 -1.79 -31.88
CA VAL A 440 3.54 -2.92 -30.98
C VAL A 440 2.59 -3.91 -31.66
N ARG A 441 1.53 -3.45 -32.33
CA ARG A 441 0.60 -4.31 -33.05
C ARG A 441 1.27 -5.14 -34.15
N SER A 442 2.30 -4.59 -34.78
CA SER A 442 3.04 -5.31 -35.85
C SER A 442 3.78 -6.55 -35.35
N VAL A 443 4.05 -6.66 -34.04
CA VAL A 443 4.87 -7.74 -33.46
C VAL A 443 4.10 -8.64 -32.49
N THR A 444 2.83 -8.36 -32.20
CA THR A 444 1.98 -9.23 -31.37
C THR A 444 0.60 -9.41 -31.96
N LYS A 445 0.03 -10.61 -31.81
CA LYS A 445 -1.37 -10.91 -32.12
C LYS A 445 -2.25 -11.04 -30.89
N LYS A 446 -1.67 -10.91 -29.69
CA LYS A 446 -2.43 -10.97 -28.44
C LYS A 446 -3.42 -9.81 -28.34
N PRO A 447 -4.55 -9.98 -27.64
CA PRO A 447 -5.42 -8.87 -27.27
C PRO A 447 -4.61 -7.72 -26.65
N LEU A 448 -4.77 -6.52 -27.21
CA LEU A 448 -4.02 -5.33 -26.87
C LEU A 448 -4.94 -4.25 -26.29
N ILE A 449 -4.86 -4.06 -24.98
CA ILE A 449 -5.49 -2.95 -24.28
C ILE A 449 -4.53 -1.76 -24.34
N VAL A 450 -4.98 -0.56 -24.64
CA VAL A 450 -4.14 0.65 -24.59
C VAL A 450 -4.55 1.53 -23.42
N LYS A 451 -3.63 1.70 -22.46
CA LYS A 451 -3.84 2.53 -21.24
C LYS A 451 -3.42 3.97 -21.46
N LEU A 452 -4.40 4.87 -21.35
CA LEU A 452 -4.25 6.27 -21.67
C LEU A 452 -4.05 7.17 -20.46
N THR A 453 -3.33 8.27 -20.67
CA THR A 453 -3.15 9.35 -19.71
C THR A 453 -4.33 10.34 -19.75
N PRO A 454 -4.82 10.83 -18.60
CA PRO A 454 -5.85 11.87 -18.60
C PRO A 454 -5.31 13.28 -18.91
N GLN A 455 -4.00 13.44 -19.12
CA GLN A 455 -3.36 14.74 -19.38
C GLN A 455 -3.45 15.21 -20.83
N SER A 456 -3.80 14.33 -21.77
CA SER A 456 -3.96 14.76 -23.16
C SER A 456 -5.13 15.73 -23.32
N LEU A 457 -4.91 16.84 -24.01
CA LEU A 457 -5.96 17.81 -24.34
C LEU A 457 -6.94 17.27 -25.40
N GLU A 458 -6.54 16.28 -26.19
CA GLU A 458 -7.33 15.66 -27.24
C GLU A 458 -7.54 14.14 -26.97
N LEU A 459 -7.79 13.80 -25.70
CA LEU A 459 -7.84 12.42 -25.22
C LEU A 459 -8.70 11.47 -26.09
N ASN A 460 -9.90 11.90 -26.47
CA ASN A 460 -10.79 11.08 -27.30
C ASN A 460 -10.19 10.83 -28.68
N LYS A 461 -9.55 11.84 -29.31
CA LYS A 461 -8.88 11.66 -30.59
C LYS A 461 -7.68 10.69 -30.47
N VAL A 462 -6.90 10.81 -29.38
CA VAL A 462 -5.81 9.87 -29.08
C VAL A 462 -6.36 8.45 -28.94
N ALA A 463 -7.45 8.24 -28.23
CA ALA A 463 -8.10 6.92 -28.10
C ALA A 463 -8.54 6.37 -29.48
N LEU A 464 -9.20 7.20 -30.27
CA LEU A 464 -9.65 6.81 -31.61
C LEU A 464 -8.46 6.45 -32.55
N SER A 465 -7.36 7.20 -32.47
CA SER A 465 -6.17 6.89 -33.25
C SER A 465 -5.52 5.55 -32.82
N CYS A 466 -5.56 5.22 -31.52
CA CYS A 466 -5.11 3.90 -31.04
C CYS A 466 -5.99 2.76 -31.58
N ILE A 467 -7.31 2.96 -31.65
CA ILE A 467 -8.26 1.98 -32.20
C ILE A 467 -7.98 1.76 -33.70
N GLU A 468 -7.74 2.82 -34.47
CA GLU A 468 -7.40 2.72 -35.88
C GLU A 468 -6.11 1.90 -36.13
N GLU A 469 -5.14 1.96 -35.22
CA GLU A 469 -3.88 1.21 -35.30
C GLU A 469 -3.95 -0.17 -34.65
N GLY A 470 -5.14 -0.62 -34.22
CA GLY A 470 -5.41 -2.00 -33.81
C GLY A 470 -5.41 -2.27 -32.31
N ALA A 471 -5.77 -1.28 -31.49
CA ALA A 471 -6.12 -1.52 -30.10
C ALA A 471 -7.45 -2.30 -30.02
N ASP A 472 -7.46 -3.40 -29.25
CA ASP A 472 -8.65 -4.24 -29.03
C ASP A 472 -9.51 -3.73 -27.84
N ALA A 473 -8.96 -2.85 -26.99
CA ALA A 473 -9.66 -2.16 -25.91
C ALA A 473 -8.88 -0.91 -25.49
N ILE A 474 -9.59 0.03 -24.85
CA ILE A 474 -8.99 1.21 -24.23
C ILE A 474 -9.21 1.15 -22.71
N SER A 475 -8.13 1.31 -21.93
CA SER A 475 -8.24 1.52 -20.48
C SER A 475 -7.95 3.00 -20.13
N LEU A 476 -8.84 3.60 -19.34
CA LEU A 476 -8.87 5.03 -19.03
C LEU A 476 -9.42 5.26 -17.60
N CYS A 477 -8.71 5.99 -16.73
CA CYS A 477 -7.47 6.69 -17.00
C CYS A 477 -6.38 6.33 -15.95
N ASN A 478 -5.12 6.58 -16.30
CA ASN A 478 -4.06 6.60 -15.31
C ASN A 478 -4.23 7.81 -14.35
N SER A 479 -3.38 7.95 -13.35
CA SER A 479 -3.45 9.02 -12.34
C SER A 479 -3.27 10.42 -12.94
N PHE A 480 -3.96 11.40 -12.37
CA PHE A 480 -3.81 12.80 -12.72
C PHE A 480 -2.54 13.38 -12.11
N GLN A 481 -1.86 14.28 -12.81
CA GLN A 481 -0.72 14.97 -12.22
C GLN A 481 -1.18 16.02 -11.21
N GLY A 482 -0.52 16.02 -10.04
CA GLY A 482 -0.71 17.01 -8.99
C GLY A 482 0.61 17.40 -8.34
N VAL A 483 0.55 18.41 -7.49
CA VAL A 483 1.66 18.86 -6.65
C VAL A 483 1.21 18.87 -5.20
N ALA A 484 2.06 18.37 -4.30
CA ALA A 484 1.89 18.55 -2.87
C ALA A 484 3.05 19.40 -2.33
N VAL A 485 2.75 20.31 -1.41
CA VAL A 485 3.73 21.24 -0.82
C VAL A 485 3.81 20.97 0.68
N ASP A 486 5.04 20.82 1.17
CA ASP A 486 5.34 20.92 2.58
C ASP A 486 5.37 22.41 2.96
N ILE A 487 4.29 22.89 3.58
CA ILE A 487 4.10 24.30 3.90
C ILE A 487 5.04 24.80 5.01
N GLU A 488 5.49 23.89 5.89
CA GLU A 488 6.42 24.24 6.97
C GLU A 488 7.83 24.49 6.43
N ARG A 489 8.18 23.84 5.31
CA ARG A 489 9.50 23.96 4.67
C ARG A 489 9.48 24.82 3.41
N GLY A 490 8.31 25.05 2.83
CA GLY A 490 8.16 25.77 1.57
C GLY A 490 8.73 25.01 0.35
N VAL A 491 8.71 23.66 0.37
CA VAL A 491 9.27 22.81 -0.69
C VAL A 491 8.25 21.80 -1.20
N PRO A 492 8.42 21.26 -2.44
CA PRO A 492 7.60 20.15 -2.91
C PRO A 492 7.81 18.90 -2.04
N VAL A 493 6.74 18.13 -1.84
CA VAL A 493 6.80 16.86 -1.11
C VAL A 493 7.58 15.80 -1.87
N PHE A 494 7.41 15.77 -3.19
CA PHE A 494 8.06 14.79 -4.07
C PHE A 494 9.30 15.39 -4.74
N ASP A 495 10.37 14.62 -4.85
CA ASP A 495 11.61 15.02 -5.54
C ASP A 495 11.37 15.39 -7.01
N LYS A 496 10.38 14.77 -7.67
CA LYS A 496 9.95 15.07 -9.04
C LYS A 496 8.94 16.25 -9.13
N VAL A 497 8.67 16.94 -8.02
CA VAL A 497 7.68 18.02 -7.88
C VAL A 497 6.25 17.54 -8.15
N LYS A 498 6.01 16.99 -9.35
CA LYS A 498 4.72 16.43 -9.78
C LYS A 498 4.64 14.94 -9.46
N ALA A 499 3.44 14.50 -9.05
CA ALA A 499 3.14 13.10 -8.77
C ALA A 499 1.73 12.73 -9.24
N GLY A 500 1.45 11.44 -9.40
CA GLY A 500 0.15 10.97 -9.86
C GLY A 500 -0.88 10.94 -8.74
N LEU A 501 -2.00 11.66 -8.88
CA LEU A 501 -3.15 11.63 -7.98
C LEU A 501 -4.15 10.54 -8.43
N GLY A 502 -4.54 9.67 -7.51
CA GLY A 502 -5.57 8.65 -7.66
C GLY A 502 -6.52 8.58 -6.46
N GLY A 503 -7.45 7.64 -6.48
CA GLY A 503 -8.44 7.45 -5.41
C GLY A 503 -9.77 8.19 -5.65
N PRO A 504 -10.72 8.15 -4.71
CA PRO A 504 -12.08 8.68 -4.90
C PRO A 504 -12.17 10.13 -5.36
N ALA A 505 -11.14 10.95 -5.08
CA ALA A 505 -11.06 12.35 -5.50
C ALA A 505 -11.19 12.54 -7.02
N ILE A 506 -10.67 11.60 -7.83
CA ILE A 506 -10.67 11.72 -9.30
C ILE A 506 -11.91 11.10 -9.95
N ARG A 507 -12.76 10.36 -9.21
CA ARG A 507 -13.88 9.61 -9.77
C ARG A 507 -14.81 10.44 -10.67
N PRO A 508 -15.33 11.60 -10.27
CA PRO A 508 -16.25 12.36 -11.12
C PRO A 508 -15.62 12.76 -12.46
N ILE A 509 -14.32 13.04 -12.45
CA ILE A 509 -13.58 13.39 -13.68
C ILE A 509 -13.39 12.15 -14.53
N ALA A 510 -13.01 11.02 -13.92
CA ALA A 510 -12.85 9.74 -14.63
C ALA A 510 -14.16 9.26 -15.25
N VAL A 511 -15.29 9.33 -14.52
CA VAL A 511 -16.64 9.00 -15.05
C VAL A 511 -16.96 9.85 -16.28
N ARG A 512 -16.70 11.17 -16.24
CA ARG A 512 -16.90 12.06 -17.39
C ARG A 512 -16.06 11.63 -18.58
N LEU A 513 -14.77 11.36 -18.37
CA LEU A 513 -13.86 10.95 -19.44
C LEU A 513 -14.29 9.65 -20.09
N ILE A 514 -14.72 8.65 -19.30
CA ILE A 514 -15.27 7.38 -19.78
C ILE A 514 -16.53 7.62 -20.60
N TYR A 515 -17.47 8.40 -20.08
CA TYR A 515 -18.71 8.73 -20.78
C TYR A 515 -18.44 9.37 -22.13
N GLU A 516 -17.61 10.42 -22.18
CA GLU A 516 -17.25 11.14 -23.40
C GLU A 516 -16.56 10.22 -24.43
N LEU A 517 -15.62 9.37 -23.98
CA LEU A 517 -14.94 8.42 -24.86
C LEU A 517 -15.90 7.37 -25.42
N VAL A 518 -16.77 6.79 -24.58
CA VAL A 518 -17.76 5.80 -25.03
C VAL A 518 -18.73 6.39 -26.05
N MET A 519 -19.12 7.67 -25.87
CA MET A 519 -19.98 8.36 -26.84
C MET A 519 -19.27 8.51 -28.20
N GLU A 520 -17.97 8.80 -28.25
CA GLU A 520 -17.20 8.86 -29.50
C GLU A 520 -17.03 7.46 -30.12
N ILE A 521 -16.69 6.45 -29.33
CA ILE A 521 -16.55 5.05 -29.83
C ILE A 521 -17.88 4.55 -30.42
N ASN A 522 -19.00 4.87 -29.80
CA ASN A 522 -20.34 4.46 -30.28
C ASN A 522 -20.71 5.09 -31.64
N ARG A 523 -20.02 6.15 -32.08
CA ARG A 523 -20.18 6.74 -33.43
C ARG A 523 -19.40 6.01 -34.51
N LEU A 524 -18.45 5.17 -34.12
CA LEU A 524 -17.70 4.36 -35.07
C LEU A 524 -18.56 3.23 -35.65
N PRO A 525 -18.22 2.70 -36.84
CA PRO A 525 -18.78 1.45 -37.32
C PRO A 525 -18.65 0.34 -36.27
N LYS A 526 -19.64 -0.56 -36.19
CA LYS A 526 -19.72 -1.58 -35.12
C LYS A 526 -18.47 -2.46 -34.99
N GLU A 527 -17.85 -2.76 -36.11
CA GLU A 527 -16.62 -3.56 -36.19
C GLU A 527 -15.37 -2.84 -35.64
N LYS A 528 -15.44 -1.54 -35.47
CA LYS A 528 -14.39 -0.69 -34.85
C LYS A 528 -14.72 -0.29 -33.40
N GLN A 529 -15.89 -0.65 -32.91
CA GLN A 529 -16.27 -0.35 -31.53
C GLN A 529 -15.56 -1.33 -30.57
N VAL A 530 -14.66 -0.80 -29.76
CA VAL A 530 -13.90 -1.59 -28.76
C VAL A 530 -14.43 -1.37 -27.35
N PRO A 531 -14.26 -2.33 -26.42
CA PRO A 531 -14.60 -2.15 -25.02
C PRO A 531 -13.73 -1.08 -24.35
N VAL A 532 -14.33 -0.36 -23.40
CA VAL A 532 -13.64 0.59 -22.53
C VAL A 532 -13.56 0.03 -21.12
N ILE A 533 -12.36 0.03 -20.55
CA ILE A 533 -12.06 -0.37 -19.18
C ILE A 533 -11.92 0.90 -18.35
N ALA A 534 -12.75 1.08 -17.34
CA ALA A 534 -12.72 2.26 -16.51
C ALA A 534 -11.72 2.12 -15.36
N ILE A 535 -10.95 3.19 -15.13
CA ILE A 535 -9.98 3.29 -14.04
C ILE A 535 -10.14 4.66 -13.39
N GLY A 536 -10.09 4.74 -12.07
CA GLY A 536 -9.99 6.01 -11.36
C GLY A 536 -11.10 6.28 -10.36
N GLY A 537 -10.77 6.07 -9.10
CA GLY A 537 -11.63 6.41 -7.97
C GLY A 537 -12.75 5.42 -7.67
N ILE A 538 -12.71 4.22 -8.24
CA ILE A 538 -13.65 3.14 -7.95
C ILE A 538 -13.30 2.58 -6.57
N ALA A 539 -14.18 2.76 -5.59
CA ALA A 539 -13.96 2.33 -4.21
C ALA A 539 -15.15 1.55 -3.62
N SER A 540 -16.30 1.58 -4.28
CA SER A 540 -17.50 0.87 -3.87
C SER A 540 -18.25 0.28 -5.08
N TRP A 541 -19.22 -0.59 -4.83
CA TRP A 541 -20.08 -1.12 -5.89
C TRP A 541 -20.93 -0.04 -6.54
N GLU A 542 -21.31 1.02 -5.82
CA GLU A 542 -22.02 2.17 -6.37
C GLU A 542 -21.19 2.88 -7.42
N ASP A 543 -19.90 3.09 -7.14
CA ASP A 543 -18.96 3.67 -8.09
C ASP A 543 -18.85 2.78 -9.34
N ALA A 544 -18.74 1.46 -9.14
CA ALA A 544 -18.68 0.49 -10.22
C ALA A 544 -19.93 0.56 -11.11
N VAL A 545 -21.12 0.63 -10.51
CA VAL A 545 -22.39 0.80 -11.23
C VAL A 545 -22.39 2.11 -12.03
N GLU A 546 -21.90 3.21 -11.45
CA GLU A 546 -21.80 4.51 -12.11
C GLU A 546 -20.96 4.43 -13.40
N PHE A 547 -19.77 3.80 -13.33
CA PHE A 547 -18.91 3.61 -14.50
C PHE A 547 -19.52 2.68 -15.57
N ILE A 548 -20.16 1.59 -15.16
CA ILE A 548 -20.83 0.67 -16.10
C ILE A 548 -22.00 1.39 -16.80
N MET A 549 -22.79 2.16 -16.06
CA MET A 549 -23.86 2.98 -16.63
C MET A 549 -23.33 4.08 -17.55
N ALA A 550 -22.12 4.61 -17.30
CA ALA A 550 -21.42 5.53 -18.21
C ALA A 550 -20.91 4.83 -19.49
N GLY A 551 -20.92 3.49 -19.55
CA GLY A 551 -20.57 2.69 -20.72
C GLY A 551 -19.31 1.85 -20.60
N ALA A 552 -18.66 1.81 -19.44
CA ALA A 552 -17.53 0.92 -19.21
C ALA A 552 -17.93 -0.56 -19.35
N THR A 553 -17.05 -1.36 -19.92
CA THR A 553 -17.20 -2.82 -20.04
C THR A 553 -16.60 -3.52 -18.83
N ALA A 554 -15.46 -3.06 -18.35
CA ALA A 554 -14.77 -3.58 -17.18
C ALA A 554 -14.19 -2.44 -16.34
N LEU A 555 -13.66 -2.77 -15.17
CA LEU A 555 -13.28 -1.84 -14.12
C LEU A 555 -11.91 -2.24 -13.57
N GLU A 556 -10.91 -1.37 -13.62
CA GLU A 556 -9.67 -1.54 -12.87
C GLU A 556 -9.74 -0.82 -11.52
N VAL A 557 -9.64 -1.60 -10.45
CA VAL A 557 -9.68 -1.11 -9.06
C VAL A 557 -8.25 -1.05 -8.51
N GLY A 558 -7.84 0.13 -8.06
CA GLY A 558 -6.48 0.36 -7.58
C GLY A 558 -6.43 0.83 -6.12
N THR A 559 -6.39 2.14 -5.92
CA THR A 559 -6.16 2.80 -4.62
C THR A 559 -7.11 2.33 -3.50
N ALA A 560 -8.33 1.91 -3.84
CA ALA A 560 -9.32 1.42 -2.88
C ALA A 560 -8.82 0.20 -2.08
N THR A 561 -8.00 -0.65 -2.70
CA THR A 561 -7.42 -1.85 -2.06
C THR A 561 -6.53 -1.50 -0.87
N PHE A 562 -5.95 -0.30 -0.84
CA PHE A 562 -5.10 0.16 0.28
C PHE A 562 -5.93 0.55 1.51
N ALA A 563 -7.16 1.02 1.30
CA ALA A 563 -8.07 1.35 2.39
C ALA A 563 -8.85 0.11 2.88
N ASN A 564 -9.29 -0.70 1.92
CA ASN A 564 -10.02 -1.94 2.18
C ASN A 564 -9.52 -3.03 1.21
N PRO A 565 -8.72 -4.00 1.68
CA PRO A 565 -8.24 -5.10 0.84
C PRO A 565 -9.35 -5.90 0.17
N TYR A 566 -10.54 -5.96 0.79
CA TYR A 566 -11.73 -6.64 0.25
C TYR A 566 -12.55 -5.79 -0.72
N ALA A 567 -12.15 -4.54 -1.00
CA ALA A 567 -12.94 -3.62 -1.84
C ALA A 567 -13.37 -4.25 -3.17
N MET A 568 -12.48 -4.99 -3.85
CA MET A 568 -12.80 -5.65 -5.11
C MET A 568 -13.86 -6.75 -4.97
N ILE A 569 -13.78 -7.52 -3.89
CA ILE A 569 -14.79 -8.58 -3.59
C ILE A 569 -16.14 -7.93 -3.26
N GLU A 570 -16.14 -6.89 -2.43
CA GLU A 570 -17.37 -6.15 -2.09
C GLU A 570 -17.99 -5.46 -3.31
N ILE A 571 -17.16 -5.02 -4.26
CA ILE A 571 -17.62 -4.49 -5.55
C ILE A 571 -18.32 -5.58 -6.37
N ILE A 572 -17.74 -6.78 -6.48
CA ILE A 572 -18.34 -7.91 -7.21
C ILE A 572 -19.68 -8.30 -6.58
N ASP A 573 -19.69 -8.52 -5.26
CA ASP A 573 -20.90 -8.90 -4.50
C ASP A 573 -21.99 -7.80 -4.58
N GLY A 574 -21.56 -6.54 -4.52
CA GLY A 574 -22.44 -5.38 -4.62
C GLY A 574 -23.03 -5.20 -6.01
N LEU A 575 -22.26 -5.42 -7.08
CA LEU A 575 -22.76 -5.43 -8.46
C LEU A 575 -23.81 -6.51 -8.65
N GLU A 576 -23.52 -7.73 -8.20
CA GLU A 576 -24.46 -8.85 -8.26
C GLU A 576 -25.77 -8.53 -7.52
N SER A 577 -25.65 -8.00 -6.30
CA SER A 577 -26.79 -7.61 -5.46
C SER A 577 -27.60 -6.47 -6.09
N PHE A 578 -26.93 -5.47 -6.67
CA PHE A 578 -27.59 -4.37 -7.37
C PHE A 578 -28.35 -4.85 -8.61
N MET A 579 -27.72 -5.70 -9.42
CA MET A 579 -28.33 -6.26 -10.62
C MET A 579 -29.56 -7.09 -10.26
N LYS A 580 -29.47 -7.97 -9.27
CA LYS A 580 -30.63 -8.74 -8.74
C LYS A 580 -31.76 -7.82 -8.30
N ARG A 581 -31.46 -6.81 -7.50
CA ARG A 581 -32.45 -5.83 -7.01
C ARG A 581 -33.12 -5.04 -8.14
N LYS A 582 -32.39 -4.74 -9.21
CA LYS A 582 -32.88 -3.98 -10.37
C LYS A 582 -33.45 -4.85 -11.50
N GLY A 583 -33.32 -6.16 -11.41
CA GLY A 583 -33.82 -7.12 -12.41
C GLY A 583 -32.93 -7.25 -13.65
N TYR A 584 -31.66 -6.80 -13.60
CA TYR A 584 -30.71 -7.00 -14.69
C TYR A 584 -30.19 -8.44 -14.68
N LYS A 585 -30.19 -9.11 -15.83
CA LYS A 585 -29.71 -10.48 -15.99
C LYS A 585 -28.23 -10.52 -16.37
N SER A 586 -27.74 -9.49 -17.03
CA SER A 586 -26.31 -9.36 -17.43
C SER A 586 -25.85 -7.92 -17.31
N LEU A 587 -24.52 -7.70 -17.24
CA LEU A 587 -23.92 -6.37 -17.26
C LEU A 587 -24.23 -5.59 -18.54
N ALA A 588 -24.42 -6.29 -19.66
CA ALA A 588 -24.78 -5.67 -20.93
C ALA A 588 -26.11 -4.90 -20.87
N GLU A 589 -27.04 -5.32 -20.01
CA GLU A 589 -28.35 -4.66 -19.83
C GLU A 589 -28.24 -3.32 -19.09
N MET A 590 -27.18 -3.10 -18.32
CA MET A 590 -26.99 -1.84 -17.58
C MET A 590 -25.85 -0.98 -18.14
N LYS A 591 -25.06 -1.50 -19.08
CA LYS A 591 -23.97 -0.77 -19.72
C LYS A 591 -24.50 0.39 -20.56
N GLY A 592 -23.97 1.60 -20.33
CA GLY A 592 -24.29 2.77 -21.16
C GLY A 592 -25.71 3.30 -20.99
N LEU A 593 -26.33 3.11 -19.83
CA LEU A 593 -27.69 3.62 -19.55
C LEU A 593 -27.75 5.13 -19.39
N ILE A 594 -26.61 5.82 -19.22
CA ILE A 594 -26.58 7.29 -19.18
C ILE A 594 -26.92 7.81 -20.57
N GLN A 595 -28.05 8.49 -20.69
CA GLN A 595 -28.49 9.15 -21.91
C GLN A 595 -28.25 10.65 -21.79
N PRO A 596 -27.81 11.33 -22.88
CA PRO A 596 -27.82 12.78 -22.92
C PRO A 596 -29.28 13.28 -22.75
N LYS A 597 -29.46 14.28 -21.90
CA LYS A 597 -30.75 14.96 -21.78
C LYS A 597 -31.04 15.78 -23.00
#